data_ecc304cdabcd0c7443182827c32f515f
#
_entry.id   ecc304cdabcd0c7443182827c32f515f
#
_cell.length_a   1.000
_cell.length_b   1.000
_cell.length_c   1.000
_cell.angle_alpha   90.00
_cell.angle_beta   90.00
_cell.angle_gamma   90.00
#
_symmetry.space_group_name_H-M   'P 1'
#
loop_
_entity.id
_entity.type
_entity.pdbx_description
1 polymer ?
#
loop_
_entity_poly.entity_id
_entity_poly.type
_entity_poly.pdbx_seq_one_letter_code
_entity_poly.pdbx_strand_id
1 'polypeptide(L)'
;MKFRNFGSTNWQVSEIAFGGWQLGGSWGHVDDDESVKTLLHAYECGINFVDTAELYGAGRSESVVGKSLHQWTGNKIYVATKIQPLKWPDADDDNPVMRGRYPSWHRREGVEKALTRLGVEQLDLLQLHCWAPDLLNSLDWLETLNQLRLEGKVNKIGVSIRDYRPNEGKDLAKLNLVSSIQVIFNIFEQRPATEGLFQECGRSGTAAIARVPLDSGSLSGLWTKNTPSTWGKDSVQDQLF
;
A
#
# COMPACT_ATOMS: atom_id res chain seq x y z
N MET A 1 -14.67 16.28 -2.79
CA MET A 1 -13.71 15.23 -3.22
C MET A 1 -14.09 14.75 -4.62
N LYS A 2 -13.11 14.46 -5.50
CA LYS A 2 -13.35 13.79 -6.78
C LYS A 2 -13.17 12.29 -6.63
N PHE A 3 -13.89 11.50 -7.42
CA PHE A 3 -13.84 10.04 -7.39
C PHE A 3 -13.46 9.49 -8.76
N ARG A 4 -12.82 8.33 -8.77
CA ARG A 4 -12.42 7.58 -9.97
C ARG A 4 -12.77 6.10 -9.83
N ASN A 5 -12.93 5.44 -10.96
CA ASN A 5 -12.97 3.99 -11.00
C ASN A 5 -11.61 3.43 -10.57
N PHE A 6 -11.61 2.51 -9.61
CA PHE A 6 -10.40 1.78 -9.21
C PHE A 6 -10.15 0.63 -10.19
N GLY A 7 -9.51 0.96 -11.31
CA GLY A 7 -9.34 0.01 -12.42
C GLY A 7 -10.68 -0.58 -12.89
N SER A 8 -10.72 -1.88 -13.09
CA SER A 8 -11.91 -2.66 -13.48
C SER A 8 -12.71 -3.22 -12.31
N THR A 9 -12.52 -2.74 -11.08
CA THR A 9 -13.11 -3.33 -9.87
C THR A 9 -14.53 -2.90 -9.58
N ASN A 10 -15.10 -1.94 -10.31
CA ASN A 10 -16.36 -1.24 -10.03
C ASN A 10 -16.35 -0.40 -8.74
N TRP A 11 -15.23 -0.19 -8.10
CA TRP A 11 -15.12 0.70 -6.94
C TRP A 11 -14.96 2.14 -7.38
N GLN A 12 -15.75 3.02 -6.77
CA GLN A 12 -15.58 4.47 -6.87
C GLN A 12 -14.75 4.93 -5.68
N VAL A 13 -13.48 5.24 -5.92
CA VAL A 13 -12.55 5.67 -4.87
C VAL A 13 -12.19 7.15 -5.02
N SER A 14 -11.96 7.81 -3.90
CA SER A 14 -11.45 9.18 -3.89
C SER A 14 -10.09 9.26 -4.59
N GLU A 15 -9.85 10.33 -5.36
CA GLU A 15 -8.56 10.53 -6.07
C GLU A 15 -7.38 10.64 -5.10
N ILE A 16 -7.65 11.05 -3.87
CA ILE A 16 -6.69 11.12 -2.77
C ILE A 16 -7.05 10.03 -1.77
N ALA A 17 -6.06 9.19 -1.43
CA ALA A 17 -6.17 8.18 -0.40
C ALA A 17 -5.47 8.64 0.89
N PHE A 18 -5.89 8.10 2.02
CA PHE A 18 -5.21 8.29 3.29
C PHE A 18 -4.08 7.27 3.42
N GLY A 19 -2.82 7.73 3.55
CA GLY A 19 -1.67 6.88 3.80
C GLY A 19 -1.46 6.64 5.29
N GLY A 20 -1.47 5.38 5.71
CA GLY A 20 -1.41 4.97 7.12
C GLY A 20 -0.01 4.78 7.69
N TRP A 21 1.07 5.09 6.97
CA TRP A 21 2.42 4.81 7.47
C TRP A 21 2.73 5.57 8.77
N GLN A 22 2.39 6.85 8.85
CA GLN A 22 2.59 7.64 10.06
C GLN A 22 1.82 7.10 11.28
N LEU A 23 0.67 6.44 11.07
CA LEU A 23 -0.11 5.83 12.15
C LEU A 23 0.67 4.71 12.86
N GLY A 24 1.68 4.15 12.22
CA GLY A 24 2.58 3.14 12.80
C GLY A 24 3.57 3.69 13.82
N GLY A 25 3.76 5.02 13.88
CA GLY A 25 4.66 5.67 14.84
C GLY A 25 6.13 5.77 14.39
N SER A 26 6.50 5.30 13.18
CA SER A 26 7.88 5.37 12.68
C SER A 26 8.36 6.80 12.39
N TRP A 27 7.44 7.76 12.28
CA TRP A 27 7.72 9.18 12.02
C TRP A 27 7.72 10.04 13.28
N GLY A 28 7.70 9.43 14.46
CA GLY A 28 7.63 10.08 15.75
C GLY A 28 6.43 9.59 16.56
N HIS A 29 6.26 10.17 17.77
CA HIS A 29 5.16 9.79 18.65
C HIS A 29 3.81 10.14 18.02
N VAL A 30 2.90 9.19 18.02
CA VAL A 30 1.53 9.35 17.50
C VAL A 30 0.56 8.79 18.54
N ASP A 31 -0.46 9.57 18.87
CA ASP A 31 -1.56 9.15 19.72
C ASP A 31 -2.63 8.44 18.90
N ASP A 32 -3.12 7.29 19.38
CA ASP A 32 -4.10 6.47 18.66
C ASP A 32 -5.46 7.17 18.54
N ASP A 33 -5.91 7.86 19.60
CA ASP A 33 -7.22 8.54 19.60
C ASP A 33 -7.22 9.74 18.65
N GLU A 34 -6.13 10.51 18.63
CA GLU A 34 -5.94 11.58 17.66
C GLU A 34 -5.85 11.03 16.21
N SER A 35 -5.22 9.89 16.03
CA SER A 35 -5.14 9.20 14.74
C SER A 35 -6.53 8.77 14.25
N VAL A 36 -7.37 8.22 15.13
CA VAL A 36 -8.75 7.84 14.82
C VAL A 36 -9.57 9.08 14.45
N LYS A 37 -9.48 10.16 15.21
CA LYS A 37 -10.16 11.44 14.89
C LYS A 37 -9.73 11.97 13.52
N THR A 38 -8.43 11.91 13.21
CA THR A 38 -7.89 12.34 11.91
C THR A 38 -8.47 11.51 10.75
N LEU A 39 -8.56 10.18 10.91
CA LEU A 39 -9.18 9.29 9.94
C LEU A 39 -10.67 9.61 9.75
N LEU A 40 -11.43 9.76 10.85
CA LEU A 40 -12.84 10.11 10.78
C LEU A 40 -13.06 11.44 10.06
N HIS A 41 -12.25 12.45 10.37
CA HIS A 41 -12.30 13.73 9.67
C HIS A 41 -11.96 13.61 8.19
N ALA A 42 -10.97 12.77 7.82
CA ALA A 42 -10.65 12.49 6.42
C ALA A 42 -11.85 11.85 5.69
N TYR A 43 -12.59 10.95 6.35
CA TYR A 43 -13.80 10.33 5.79
C TYR A 43 -14.92 11.36 5.60
N GLU A 44 -15.14 12.25 6.57
CA GLU A 44 -16.07 13.38 6.44
C GLU A 44 -15.73 14.30 5.27
N CYS A 45 -14.43 14.52 5.00
CA CYS A 45 -13.93 15.26 3.83
C CYS A 45 -14.10 14.50 2.51
N GLY A 46 -14.60 13.25 2.53
CA GLY A 46 -14.91 12.42 1.38
C GLY A 46 -13.76 11.52 0.93
N ILE A 47 -12.70 11.33 1.74
CA ILE A 47 -11.72 10.27 1.49
C ILE A 47 -12.38 8.94 1.84
N ASN A 48 -12.39 8.01 0.88
CA ASN A 48 -12.97 6.67 1.05
C ASN A 48 -12.00 5.53 0.71
N PHE A 49 -10.70 5.82 0.62
CA PHE A 49 -9.66 4.83 0.41
C PHE A 49 -8.51 5.05 1.40
N VAL A 50 -8.14 4.00 2.13
CA VAL A 50 -7.05 3.99 3.12
C VAL A 50 -6.03 2.96 2.71
N ASP A 51 -4.74 3.33 2.69
CA ASP A 51 -3.61 2.43 2.46
C ASP A 51 -2.85 2.22 3.77
N THR A 52 -2.85 1.00 4.28
CA THR A 52 -2.13 0.57 5.48
C THR A 52 -1.25 -0.65 5.20
N ALA A 53 -0.56 -1.17 6.21
CA ALA A 53 0.23 -2.40 6.14
C ALA A 53 0.55 -2.95 7.52
N GLU A 54 0.77 -4.27 7.61
CA GLU A 54 1.31 -4.92 8.81
C GLU A 54 2.65 -4.30 9.26
N LEU A 55 3.52 -3.95 8.29
CA LEU A 55 4.82 -3.32 8.56
C LEU A 55 4.70 -2.00 9.34
N TYR A 56 3.60 -1.28 9.19
CA TYR A 56 3.43 0.04 9.81
C TYR A 56 3.16 -0.08 11.30
N GLY A 57 4.24 -0.03 12.09
CA GLY A 57 4.21 -0.21 13.54
C GLY A 57 3.79 -1.61 13.96
N ALA A 58 4.22 -2.65 13.24
CA ALA A 58 3.90 -4.05 13.51
C ALA A 58 2.39 -4.32 13.64
N GLY A 59 1.60 -3.71 12.76
CA GLY A 59 0.13 -3.82 12.72
C GLY A 59 -0.62 -2.76 13.52
N ARG A 60 0.07 -1.82 14.18
CA ARG A 60 -0.57 -0.69 14.87
C ARG A 60 -1.45 0.13 13.94
N SER A 61 -0.94 0.46 12.74
CA SER A 61 -1.68 1.21 11.74
C SER A 61 -2.99 0.49 11.35
N GLU A 62 -2.95 -0.82 11.12
CA GLU A 62 -4.17 -1.61 10.85
C GLU A 62 -5.16 -1.54 12.00
N SER A 63 -4.69 -1.63 13.25
CA SER A 63 -5.55 -1.55 14.44
C SER A 63 -6.21 -0.17 14.59
N VAL A 64 -5.49 0.92 14.33
CA VAL A 64 -6.02 2.28 14.36
C VAL A 64 -7.05 2.49 13.25
N VAL A 65 -6.77 2.01 12.04
CA VAL A 65 -7.74 2.03 10.93
C VAL A 65 -8.99 1.23 11.31
N GLY A 66 -8.83 0.03 11.87
CA GLY A 66 -9.96 -0.79 12.35
C GLY A 66 -10.83 -0.07 13.37
N LYS A 67 -10.23 0.61 14.37
CA LYS A 67 -10.97 1.44 15.34
C LYS A 67 -11.77 2.55 14.64
N SER A 68 -11.21 3.21 13.64
CA SER A 68 -11.91 4.26 12.90
C SER A 68 -13.07 3.71 12.05
N LEU A 69 -12.89 2.55 11.41
CA LEU A 69 -13.94 1.88 10.64
C LEU A 69 -15.13 1.49 11.52
N HIS A 70 -14.85 1.01 12.74
CA HIS A 70 -15.90 0.63 13.68
C HIS A 70 -16.73 1.83 14.17
N GLN A 71 -16.14 3.02 14.23
CA GLN A 71 -16.82 4.25 14.62
C GLN A 71 -17.54 4.95 13.44
N TRP A 72 -17.13 4.65 12.20
CA TRP A 72 -17.66 5.29 11.01
C TRP A 72 -19.03 4.72 10.61
N THR A 73 -20.02 5.58 10.46
CA THR A 73 -21.39 5.20 10.08
C THR A 73 -21.77 5.71 8.69
N GLY A 74 -20.83 6.33 7.97
CA GLY A 74 -21.09 6.88 6.62
C GLY A 74 -20.88 5.85 5.51
N ASN A 75 -20.55 6.34 4.32
CA ASN A 75 -20.34 5.50 3.14
C ASN A 75 -19.16 4.54 3.31
N LYS A 76 -19.12 3.49 2.47
CA LYS A 76 -18.03 2.49 2.45
C LYS A 76 -16.67 3.16 2.36
N ILE A 77 -15.77 2.76 3.26
CA ILE A 77 -14.35 3.03 3.19
C ILE A 77 -13.66 1.75 2.68
N TYR A 78 -12.90 1.86 1.61
CA TYR A 78 -12.07 0.78 1.08
C TYR A 78 -10.71 0.79 1.76
N VAL A 79 -10.22 -0.37 2.17
CA VAL A 79 -8.92 -0.51 2.83
C VAL A 79 -8.00 -1.42 2.05
N ALA A 80 -6.84 -0.89 1.70
CA ALA A 80 -5.71 -1.67 1.20
C ALA A 80 -4.77 -1.97 2.35
N THR A 81 -4.41 -3.25 2.53
CA THR A 81 -3.33 -3.66 3.43
C THR A 81 -2.33 -4.55 2.70
N LYS A 82 -1.22 -4.90 3.36
CA LYS A 82 -0.09 -5.55 2.70
C LYS A 82 0.52 -6.64 3.57
N ILE A 83 0.96 -7.71 2.92
CA ILE A 83 1.81 -8.75 3.53
C ILE A 83 3.26 -8.47 3.14
N GLN A 84 4.16 -8.34 4.10
CA GLN A 84 5.58 -8.18 3.86
C GLN A 84 6.25 -9.50 3.51
N PRO A 85 7.38 -9.51 2.77
CA PRO A 85 8.16 -10.72 2.59
C PRO A 85 8.84 -11.15 3.89
N LEU A 86 9.11 -12.44 4.07
CA LEU A 86 9.88 -12.95 5.21
C LEU A 86 11.28 -12.33 5.30
N LYS A 87 11.85 -11.97 4.15
CA LYS A 87 13.11 -11.25 4.01
C LYS A 87 12.98 -10.24 2.87
N TRP A 88 13.30 -8.98 3.14
CA TRP A 88 13.35 -7.95 2.12
C TRP A 88 14.52 -8.18 1.17
N PRO A 89 14.39 -7.85 -0.13
CA PRO A 89 15.54 -7.83 -1.03
C PRO A 89 16.48 -6.69 -0.67
N ASP A 90 17.74 -6.82 -1.04
CA ASP A 90 18.67 -5.71 -0.95
C ASP A 90 18.25 -4.62 -1.94
N ALA A 91 18.38 -3.35 -1.55
CA ALA A 91 17.90 -2.23 -2.37
C ALA A 91 18.61 -2.15 -3.73
N ASP A 92 19.89 -2.50 -3.76
CA ASP A 92 20.77 -2.45 -4.94
C ASP A 92 20.72 -3.72 -5.79
N ASP A 93 19.97 -4.76 -5.37
CA ASP A 93 19.85 -6.00 -6.14
C ASP A 93 18.94 -5.78 -7.36
N ASP A 94 19.52 -5.82 -8.55
CA ASP A 94 18.78 -5.62 -9.79
C ASP A 94 17.85 -6.80 -10.14
N ASN A 95 18.14 -8.01 -9.64
CA ASN A 95 17.41 -9.23 -9.95
C ASN A 95 17.14 -10.08 -8.70
N PRO A 96 16.42 -9.55 -7.70
CA PRO A 96 16.21 -10.25 -6.44
C PRO A 96 15.35 -11.49 -6.63
N VAL A 97 15.73 -12.54 -5.93
CA VAL A 97 14.91 -13.76 -5.84
C VAL A 97 13.87 -13.56 -4.74
N MET A 98 12.63 -13.31 -5.14
CA MET A 98 11.48 -13.16 -4.22
C MET A 98 10.73 -14.48 -4.00
N ARG A 99 10.89 -15.45 -4.92
CA ARG A 99 10.30 -16.78 -4.78
C ARG A 99 10.70 -17.42 -3.45
N GLY A 100 9.71 -17.95 -2.72
CA GLY A 100 9.91 -18.52 -1.38
C GLY A 100 9.88 -17.50 -0.23
N ARG A 101 9.91 -16.18 -0.51
CA ARG A 101 9.79 -15.16 0.55
C ARG A 101 8.35 -14.90 0.98
N TYR A 102 7.39 -15.45 0.25
CA TYR A 102 5.96 -15.43 0.56
C TYR A 102 5.39 -16.86 0.62
N PRO A 103 5.80 -17.74 1.55
CA PRO A 103 5.26 -19.08 1.61
C PRO A 103 3.75 -19.05 1.96
N SER A 104 3.01 -20.08 1.56
CA SER A 104 1.55 -20.14 1.69
C SER A 104 1.09 -19.91 3.13
N TRP A 105 1.74 -20.53 4.11
CA TRP A 105 1.41 -20.35 5.53
C TRP A 105 1.53 -18.89 5.98
N HIS A 106 2.58 -18.18 5.54
CA HIS A 106 2.83 -16.78 5.89
C HIS A 106 1.76 -15.85 5.32
N ARG A 107 1.35 -16.09 4.05
CA ARG A 107 0.26 -15.33 3.43
C ARG A 107 -1.05 -15.54 4.17
N ARG A 108 -1.38 -16.78 4.53
CA ARG A 108 -2.60 -17.10 5.29
C ARG A 108 -2.59 -16.46 6.67
N GLU A 109 -1.50 -16.64 7.42
CA GLU A 109 -1.35 -16.04 8.75
C GLU A 109 -1.44 -14.50 8.70
N GLY A 110 -0.79 -13.87 7.71
CA GLY A 110 -0.84 -12.42 7.50
C GLY A 110 -2.27 -11.92 7.25
N VAL A 111 -3.06 -12.66 6.45
CA VAL A 111 -4.48 -12.33 6.21
C VAL A 111 -5.30 -12.43 7.50
N GLU A 112 -5.18 -13.52 8.27
CA GLU A 112 -5.93 -13.68 9.52
C GLU A 112 -5.60 -12.57 10.54
N LYS A 113 -4.33 -12.22 10.65
CA LYS A 113 -3.88 -11.10 11.50
C LYS A 113 -4.44 -9.76 11.04
N ALA A 114 -4.43 -9.50 9.72
CA ALA A 114 -4.97 -8.26 9.15
C ALA A 114 -6.49 -8.14 9.37
N LEU A 115 -7.25 -9.22 9.13
CA LEU A 115 -8.69 -9.30 9.41
C LEU A 115 -8.99 -8.96 10.87
N THR A 116 -8.23 -9.58 11.80
CA THR A 116 -8.39 -9.36 13.25
C THR A 116 -8.08 -7.92 13.64
N ARG A 117 -6.96 -7.32 13.14
CA ARG A 117 -6.55 -5.95 13.48
C ARG A 117 -7.49 -4.91 12.91
N LEU A 118 -7.96 -5.11 11.68
CA LEU A 118 -8.92 -4.22 11.03
C LEU A 118 -10.36 -4.41 11.54
N GLY A 119 -10.66 -5.53 12.21
CA GLY A 119 -12.01 -5.85 12.69
C GLY A 119 -13.00 -6.09 11.56
N VAL A 120 -12.57 -6.70 10.45
CA VAL A 120 -13.39 -6.97 9.27
C VAL A 120 -13.39 -8.45 8.91
N GLU A 121 -14.44 -8.91 8.25
CA GLU A 121 -14.54 -10.32 7.78
C GLU A 121 -13.84 -10.53 6.43
N GLN A 122 -13.67 -9.47 5.64
CA GLN A 122 -13.04 -9.51 4.33
C GLN A 122 -12.15 -8.29 4.11
N LEU A 123 -10.93 -8.48 3.66
CA LEU A 123 -10.04 -7.41 3.19
C LEU A 123 -10.49 -6.93 1.81
N ASP A 124 -10.67 -5.63 1.64
CA ASP A 124 -11.03 -5.06 0.34
C ASP A 124 -9.90 -5.27 -0.67
N LEU A 125 -8.68 -4.86 -0.34
CA LEU A 125 -7.50 -5.04 -1.18
C LEU A 125 -6.33 -5.56 -0.34
N LEU A 126 -5.81 -6.71 -0.72
CA LEU A 126 -4.58 -7.27 -0.16
C LEU A 126 -3.45 -7.15 -1.18
N GLN A 127 -2.31 -6.61 -0.76
CA GLN A 127 -1.14 -6.45 -1.62
C GLN A 127 0.06 -7.27 -1.11
N LEU A 128 0.88 -7.81 -2.00
CA LEU A 128 2.26 -8.15 -1.65
C LEU A 128 3.04 -6.85 -1.50
N HIS A 129 3.69 -6.65 -0.35
CA HIS A 129 4.35 -5.37 -0.01
C HIS A 129 5.60 -5.09 -0.83
N CYS A 130 6.21 -6.14 -1.40
CA CYS A 130 7.36 -6.05 -2.26
C CYS A 130 7.24 -7.04 -3.42
N TRP A 131 7.17 -6.54 -4.63
CA TRP A 131 7.09 -7.34 -5.85
C TRP A 131 8.38 -7.26 -6.64
N ALA A 132 8.78 -8.38 -7.26
CA ALA A 132 9.80 -8.40 -8.31
C ALA A 132 9.44 -9.43 -9.40
N PRO A 133 9.98 -9.28 -10.63
CA PRO A 133 9.57 -10.06 -11.80
C PRO A 133 9.78 -11.57 -11.68
N ASP A 134 10.69 -12.05 -10.82
CA ASP A 134 10.91 -13.48 -10.61
C ASP A 134 9.68 -14.23 -10.08
N LEU A 135 8.74 -13.50 -9.45
CA LEU A 135 7.46 -14.06 -9.02
C LEU A 135 6.53 -14.43 -10.18
N LEU A 136 6.81 -13.98 -11.41
CA LEU A 136 6.11 -14.47 -12.61
C LEU A 136 6.54 -15.88 -13.00
N ASN A 137 7.72 -16.34 -12.57
CA ASN A 137 8.22 -17.67 -12.86
C ASN A 137 7.53 -18.79 -12.04
N SER A 138 6.81 -18.43 -11.00
CA SER A 138 5.97 -19.32 -10.21
C SER A 138 4.78 -18.54 -9.65
N LEU A 139 3.58 -18.97 -9.99
CA LEU A 139 2.34 -18.31 -9.56
C LEU A 139 1.80 -18.84 -8.22
N ASP A 140 2.58 -19.58 -7.45
CA ASP A 140 2.18 -20.13 -6.14
C ASP A 140 1.64 -19.06 -5.20
N TRP A 141 2.24 -17.85 -5.26
CA TRP A 141 1.77 -16.71 -4.48
C TRP A 141 0.34 -16.30 -4.85
N LEU A 142 0.03 -16.32 -6.14
CA LEU A 142 -1.29 -15.94 -6.67
C LEU A 142 -2.31 -17.04 -6.39
N GLU A 143 -1.95 -18.30 -6.48
CA GLU A 143 -2.82 -19.44 -6.16
C GLU A 143 -3.33 -19.35 -4.72
N THR A 144 -2.43 -19.14 -3.74
CA THR A 144 -2.83 -18.98 -2.34
C THR A 144 -3.75 -17.77 -2.14
N LEU A 145 -3.46 -16.62 -2.78
CA LEU A 145 -4.29 -15.44 -2.65
C LEU A 145 -5.66 -15.62 -3.34
N ASN A 146 -5.71 -16.34 -4.46
CA ASN A 146 -6.98 -16.71 -5.10
C ASN A 146 -7.80 -17.68 -4.23
N GLN A 147 -7.14 -18.61 -3.54
CA GLN A 147 -7.83 -19.47 -2.59
C GLN A 147 -8.46 -18.66 -1.45
N LEU A 148 -7.73 -17.68 -0.89
CA LEU A 148 -8.26 -16.76 0.13
C LEU A 148 -9.42 -15.89 -0.39
N ARG A 149 -9.43 -15.58 -1.70
CA ARG A 149 -10.58 -14.92 -2.35
C ARG A 149 -11.80 -15.84 -2.41
N LEU A 150 -11.61 -17.10 -2.77
CA LEU A 150 -12.70 -18.08 -2.80
C LEU A 150 -13.27 -18.35 -1.39
N GLU A 151 -12.43 -18.28 -0.36
CA GLU A 151 -12.82 -18.36 1.05
C GLU A 151 -13.54 -17.09 1.55
N GLY A 152 -13.64 -16.05 0.71
CA GLY A 152 -14.28 -14.77 1.08
C GLY A 152 -13.46 -13.86 1.97
N LYS A 153 -12.20 -14.20 2.27
CA LYS A 153 -11.31 -13.44 3.17
C LYS A 153 -10.63 -12.23 2.49
N VAL A 154 -10.47 -12.29 1.17
CA VAL A 154 -9.86 -11.23 0.36
C VAL A 154 -10.77 -10.94 -0.83
N ASN A 155 -11.06 -9.68 -1.10
CA ASN A 155 -11.87 -9.29 -2.26
C ASN A 155 -10.97 -9.09 -3.49
N LYS A 156 -9.98 -8.21 -3.41
CA LYS A 156 -9.08 -7.88 -4.52
C LYS A 156 -7.62 -8.11 -4.12
N ILE A 157 -6.80 -8.47 -5.13
CA ILE A 157 -5.37 -8.72 -4.98
C ILE A 157 -4.62 -7.61 -5.71
N GLY A 158 -3.57 -7.09 -5.09
CA GLY A 158 -2.65 -6.12 -5.66
C GLY A 158 -1.20 -6.43 -5.31
N VAL A 159 -0.31 -5.59 -5.78
CA VAL A 159 1.10 -5.61 -5.39
C VAL A 159 1.63 -4.19 -5.20
N SER A 160 2.64 -4.05 -4.33
CA SER A 160 3.50 -2.87 -4.29
C SER A 160 4.84 -3.25 -4.90
N ILE A 161 5.25 -2.56 -5.95
CA ILE A 161 6.54 -2.82 -6.60
C ILE A 161 7.67 -2.17 -5.82
N ARG A 162 8.90 -2.64 -6.07
CA ARG A 162 10.10 -2.11 -5.42
C ARG A 162 10.28 -0.63 -5.70
N ASP A 163 10.97 0.06 -4.78
CA ASP A 163 11.26 1.47 -4.89
C ASP A 163 12.06 1.76 -6.16
N TYR A 164 11.66 2.80 -6.89
CA TYR A 164 12.32 3.27 -8.09
C TYR A 164 12.49 2.22 -9.21
N ARG A 165 11.66 1.15 -9.22
CA ARG A 165 11.66 0.08 -10.25
C ARG A 165 10.31 -0.04 -10.98
N PRO A 166 9.76 1.04 -11.57
CA PRO A 166 8.41 1.02 -12.16
C PRO A 166 8.24 0.00 -13.27
N ASN A 167 9.30 -0.32 -14.00
CA ASN A 167 9.26 -1.28 -15.10
C ASN A 167 8.94 -2.71 -14.66
N GLU A 168 9.22 -3.06 -13.39
CA GLU A 168 8.92 -4.38 -12.86
C GLU A 168 7.42 -4.69 -12.83
N GLY A 169 6.56 -3.68 -12.77
CA GLY A 169 5.11 -3.85 -12.79
C GLY A 169 4.49 -4.03 -14.18
N LYS A 170 5.22 -3.73 -15.27
CA LYS A 170 4.63 -3.69 -16.62
C LYS A 170 4.08 -5.02 -17.10
N ASP A 171 4.86 -6.08 -16.97
CA ASP A 171 4.43 -7.40 -17.44
C ASP A 171 3.31 -7.96 -16.55
N LEU A 172 3.34 -7.66 -15.25
CA LEU A 172 2.25 -7.99 -14.35
C LEU A 172 0.94 -7.30 -14.76
N ALA A 173 1.00 -6.01 -15.13
CA ALA A 173 -0.14 -5.27 -15.65
C ALA A 173 -0.67 -5.85 -16.96
N LYS A 174 0.21 -6.14 -17.94
CA LYS A 174 -0.16 -6.75 -19.24
C LYS A 174 -0.87 -8.09 -19.05
N LEU A 175 -0.42 -8.91 -18.12
CA LEU A 175 -1.01 -10.21 -17.83
C LEU A 175 -2.34 -10.12 -17.05
N ASN A 176 -2.71 -8.93 -16.57
CA ASN A 176 -3.93 -8.66 -15.80
C ASN A 176 -4.11 -9.64 -14.60
N LEU A 177 -3.02 -9.92 -13.91
CA LEU A 177 -3.00 -10.88 -12.80
C LEU A 177 -3.48 -10.27 -11.48
N VAL A 178 -3.46 -8.94 -11.37
CA VAL A 178 -3.79 -8.20 -10.14
C VAL A 178 -4.73 -7.03 -10.43
N SER A 179 -5.48 -6.66 -9.42
CA SER A 179 -6.42 -5.52 -9.50
C SER A 179 -5.74 -4.16 -9.35
N SER A 180 -4.56 -4.13 -8.70
CA SER A 180 -3.81 -2.89 -8.51
C SER A 180 -2.30 -3.08 -8.46
N ILE A 181 -1.58 -2.05 -8.88
CA ILE A 181 -0.14 -1.91 -8.71
C ILE A 181 0.14 -0.61 -7.97
N GLN A 182 0.86 -0.68 -6.85
CA GLN A 182 1.30 0.48 -6.08
C GLN A 182 2.75 0.80 -6.42
N VAL A 183 3.06 2.06 -6.72
CA VAL A 183 4.35 2.52 -7.21
C VAL A 183 4.68 3.92 -6.70
N ILE A 184 5.96 4.23 -6.46
CA ILE A 184 6.40 5.60 -6.19
C ILE A 184 6.12 6.47 -7.43
N PHE A 185 5.41 7.57 -7.22
CA PHE A 185 5.18 8.58 -8.25
C PHE A 185 5.04 9.96 -7.63
N ASN A 186 5.94 10.85 -8.01
CA ASN A 186 5.94 12.25 -7.59
C ASN A 186 6.67 13.11 -8.62
N ILE A 187 6.92 14.39 -8.32
CA ILE A 187 7.58 15.32 -9.26
C ILE A 187 9.03 14.91 -9.60
N PHE A 188 9.72 14.17 -8.73
CA PHE A 188 11.09 13.69 -8.99
C PHE A 188 11.10 12.29 -9.63
N GLU A 189 10.10 11.46 -9.35
CA GLU A 189 9.97 10.10 -9.89
C GLU A 189 8.80 10.03 -10.87
N GLN A 190 9.05 10.28 -12.15
CA GLN A 190 8.03 10.29 -13.19
C GLN A 190 8.08 9.08 -14.14
N ARG A 191 9.04 8.15 -13.95
CA ARG A 191 9.19 6.97 -14.81
C ARG A 191 7.94 6.10 -14.91
N PRO A 192 7.07 5.94 -13.89
CA PRO A 192 5.82 5.22 -14.06
C PRO A 192 4.95 5.75 -15.20
N ALA A 193 4.97 7.06 -15.44
CA ALA A 193 4.26 7.69 -16.55
C ALA A 193 5.07 7.64 -17.85
N THR A 194 6.35 8.04 -17.79
CA THR A 194 7.18 8.23 -19.00
C THR A 194 7.66 6.92 -19.60
N GLU A 195 7.82 5.87 -18.80
CA GLU A 195 8.22 4.53 -19.25
C GLU A 195 7.05 3.57 -19.48
N GLY A 196 5.79 4.04 -19.34
CA GLY A 196 4.61 3.34 -19.82
C GLY A 196 3.93 2.40 -18.85
N LEU A 197 4.28 2.36 -17.54
CA LEU A 197 3.56 1.54 -16.55
C LEU A 197 2.08 1.96 -16.46
N PHE A 198 1.81 3.27 -16.32
CA PHE A 198 0.43 3.76 -16.24
C PHE A 198 -0.37 3.50 -17.51
N GLN A 199 0.30 3.50 -18.67
CA GLN A 199 -0.35 3.16 -19.93
C GLN A 199 -0.78 1.68 -19.95
N GLU A 200 0.08 0.78 -19.49
CA GLU A 200 -0.27 -0.66 -19.40
C GLU A 200 -1.37 -0.90 -18.35
N CYS A 201 -1.30 -0.24 -17.20
CA CYS A 201 -2.38 -0.28 -16.21
C CYS A 201 -3.73 0.18 -16.80
N GLY A 202 -3.73 1.28 -17.56
CA GLY A 202 -4.93 1.77 -18.23
C GLY A 202 -5.49 0.79 -19.28
N ARG A 203 -4.62 0.11 -20.04
CA ARG A 203 -5.04 -0.90 -21.04
C ARG A 203 -5.63 -2.15 -20.42
N SER A 204 -5.04 -2.62 -19.33
CA SER A 204 -5.44 -3.85 -18.64
C SER A 204 -6.62 -3.66 -17.69
N GLY A 205 -6.95 -2.42 -17.33
CA GLY A 205 -7.90 -2.13 -16.27
C GLY A 205 -7.35 -2.37 -14.86
N THR A 206 -6.03 -2.45 -14.70
CA THR A 206 -5.35 -2.51 -13.41
C THR A 206 -5.31 -1.10 -12.80
N ALA A 207 -5.68 -0.94 -11.54
CA ALA A 207 -5.58 0.34 -10.86
C ALA A 207 -4.11 0.67 -10.52
N ALA A 208 -3.70 1.92 -10.71
CA ALA A 208 -2.41 2.41 -10.23
C ALA A 208 -2.60 3.20 -8.93
N ILE A 209 -1.88 2.82 -7.88
CA ILE A 209 -1.82 3.55 -6.62
C ILE A 209 -0.48 4.28 -6.56
N ALA A 210 -0.50 5.62 -6.65
CA ALA A 210 0.69 6.43 -6.47
C ALA A 210 1.00 6.57 -4.98
N ARG A 211 2.17 6.11 -4.54
CA ARG A 211 2.66 6.31 -3.18
C ARG A 211 3.82 7.30 -3.15
N VAL A 212 4.12 7.83 -1.97
CA VAL A 212 5.17 8.83 -1.74
C VAL A 212 4.97 10.10 -2.59
N PRO A 213 3.75 10.64 -2.71
CA PRO A 213 3.47 11.79 -3.58
C PRO A 213 4.18 13.06 -3.13
N LEU A 214 4.50 13.18 -1.84
CA LEU A 214 5.22 14.33 -1.26
C LEU A 214 6.70 14.01 -0.99
N ASP A 215 7.24 12.96 -1.59
CA ASP A 215 8.64 12.55 -1.45
C ASP A 215 9.11 12.57 0.01
N SER A 216 8.42 11.80 0.85
CA SER A 216 8.67 11.70 2.30
C SER A 216 8.68 13.03 3.06
N GLY A 217 8.05 14.07 2.49
CA GLY A 217 7.90 15.39 3.08
C GLY A 217 8.71 16.49 2.40
N SER A 218 9.68 16.17 1.53
CA SER A 218 10.50 17.17 0.84
C SER A 218 9.66 18.11 -0.05
N LEU A 219 8.57 17.60 -0.61
CA LEU A 219 7.63 18.36 -1.45
C LEU A 219 6.49 19.03 -0.68
N SER A 220 6.50 18.96 0.65
CA SER A 220 5.46 19.60 1.49
C SER A 220 5.53 21.12 1.51
N GLY A 221 6.67 21.70 1.12
CA GLY A 221 6.94 23.14 1.26
C GLY A 221 7.24 23.59 2.69
N LEU A 222 7.28 22.66 3.64
CA LEU A 222 7.52 22.97 5.07
C LEU A 222 9.02 22.97 5.42
N TRP A 223 9.87 22.40 4.57
CA TRP A 223 11.29 22.27 4.84
C TRP A 223 12.07 23.55 4.50
N THR A 224 13.01 23.88 5.38
CA THR A 224 13.95 24.98 5.25
C THR A 224 15.38 24.43 5.31
N LYS A 225 16.39 25.29 5.10
CA LYS A 225 17.81 24.92 5.26
C LYS A 225 18.15 24.31 6.65
N ASN A 226 17.35 24.65 7.67
CA ASN A 226 17.60 24.19 9.04
C ASN A 226 16.75 22.96 9.41
N THR A 227 15.83 22.53 8.56
CA THR A 227 14.93 21.40 8.84
C THR A 227 15.69 20.12 9.16
N PRO A 228 16.77 19.71 8.43
CA PRO A 228 17.51 18.49 8.75
C PRO A 228 18.07 18.46 10.19
N SER A 229 18.43 19.62 10.74
CA SER A 229 18.96 19.69 12.12
C SER A 229 17.90 19.43 13.20
N THR A 230 16.62 19.40 12.84
CA THR A 230 15.51 19.11 13.76
C THR A 230 15.09 17.64 13.77
N TRP A 231 15.62 16.84 12.87
CA TRP A 231 15.29 15.41 12.81
C TRP A 231 15.92 14.65 13.97
N GLY A 232 15.17 13.74 14.55
CA GLY A 232 15.71 12.83 15.55
C GLY A 232 16.70 11.86 14.91
N LYS A 233 17.80 11.57 15.60
CA LYS A 233 18.74 10.53 15.18
C LYS A 233 17.98 9.21 14.97
N ASP A 234 18.29 8.51 13.88
CA ASP A 234 17.62 7.27 13.48
C ASP A 234 16.11 7.43 13.14
N SER A 235 15.63 8.65 12.97
CA SER A 235 14.27 8.89 12.43
C SER A 235 14.18 8.43 10.97
N VAL A 236 12.97 8.22 10.46
CA VAL A 236 12.76 7.88 9.04
C VAL A 236 13.37 8.95 8.14
N GLN A 237 13.26 10.22 8.49
CA GLN A 237 13.84 11.33 7.74
C GLN A 237 15.37 11.27 7.73
N ASP A 238 15.99 11.00 8.89
CA ASP A 238 17.45 10.87 9.03
C ASP A 238 18.01 9.68 8.23
N GLN A 239 17.21 8.64 8.03
CA GLN A 239 17.59 7.47 7.23
C GLN A 239 17.38 7.68 5.71
N LEU A 240 16.48 8.56 5.31
CA LEU A 240 16.10 8.75 3.90
C LEU A 240 16.85 9.91 3.23
N PHE A 241 17.40 10.87 3.99
CA PHE A 241 18.03 12.10 3.52
C PHE A 241 19.37 12.36 4.22
#